data_be14db5596ec8d1ff1ac457f16465522
#
_entry.id   be14db5596ec8d1ff1ac457f16465522
#
_cell.length_a   1.000
_cell.length_b   1.000
_cell.length_c   1.000
_cell.angle_alpha   90.00
_cell.angle_beta   90.00
_cell.angle_gamma   90.00
#
_symmetry.space_group_name_H-M   'P 1'
#
loop_
_entity.id
_entity.type
_entity.pdbx_description
1 polymer ?
#
loop_
_entity_poly.entity_id
_entity_poly.type
_entity_poly.pdbx_seq_one_letter_code
_entity_poly.pdbx_strand_id
1 'polypeptide(L)'
;MVEMDGFGIAVAVFIIITLVVGVFAGKLVKNSGKRLIVAGKSLPLFMVGTMLAAQAVDGNSSLGNVALVFEFGFWAGAVIPIGLGLCLLITAAFYAKPLNKMSMVTLPDFYFRRFGNGAEGLSGILMIISFLILVAGNLAASGFILEIVFGIDYFYGIAISAVVVVIYTVAGGLFASAYTNLFQVYLAIGAFWAGFLFFYGGYADTPWDVIYNNAPPEFLDLSGLYDIANGALINWGAILALGLGDIVALDFMERVFSAKNPKTAQRGAFMGGALTMFTVIPTSMLGIVAFYYLPIDLDPALALPVLSTEFMPFAIGAAILMGVIGASMSTASGGLLAISSVISRNMMQRIIRKRWQQKPNWSDSQLLKVTRIVIIPMMVVGTAIGYFLPAPGIYLILAFDIVFAGAFAPLTFGLFWKKANMPAAIVSLIVGSLIRLIFFFTMPEEWAGLDTMIPQIIAFALFIIVALATQNKYPGKARHDVRDYVPPEEDVISGEDLKHFKEDTTATSAGGPNSNTPGPDEDITSKNTT
;
A
#
# COMPACT_ATOMS: atom_id res chain seq x y z
N MET A 1 -10.97 1.34 38.16
CA MET A 1 -10.66 0.13 37.38
C MET A 1 -11.75 0.07 36.32
N VAL A 2 -11.40 0.23 35.05
CA VAL A 2 -12.34 -0.01 33.95
C VAL A 2 -12.68 -1.50 34.02
N GLU A 3 -13.95 -1.85 34.29
CA GLU A 3 -14.39 -3.24 34.10
C GLU A 3 -14.24 -3.55 32.64
N MET A 4 -13.22 -4.36 32.30
CA MET A 4 -13.07 -4.84 30.92
C MET A 4 -14.25 -5.79 30.64
N ASP A 5 -15.09 -5.37 29.69
CA ASP A 5 -16.16 -6.23 29.20
C ASP A 5 -15.59 -7.38 28.34
N GLY A 6 -16.45 -8.27 27.85
CA GLY A 6 -16.01 -9.38 27.03
C GLY A 6 -15.28 -8.95 25.75
N PHE A 7 -15.65 -7.80 25.15
CA PHE A 7 -14.99 -7.25 23.96
C PHE A 7 -13.56 -6.81 24.27
N GLY A 8 -13.33 -6.12 25.40
CA GLY A 8 -12.00 -5.71 25.82
C GLY A 8 -11.06 -6.90 26.02
N ILE A 9 -11.55 -7.97 26.67
CA ILE A 9 -10.76 -9.20 26.84
C ILE A 9 -10.41 -9.84 25.50
N ALA A 10 -11.38 -9.99 24.59
CA ALA A 10 -11.18 -10.60 23.29
C ALA A 10 -10.14 -9.84 22.45
N VAL A 11 -10.26 -8.51 22.36
CA VAL A 11 -9.33 -7.64 21.62
C VAL A 11 -7.93 -7.66 22.26
N ALA A 12 -7.82 -7.60 23.60
CA ALA A 12 -6.53 -7.66 24.30
C ALA A 12 -5.80 -8.99 24.01
N VAL A 13 -6.49 -10.11 24.14
CA VAL A 13 -5.94 -11.44 23.84
C VAL A 13 -5.48 -11.52 22.39
N PHE A 14 -6.28 -11.00 21.45
CA PHE A 14 -5.93 -10.99 20.02
C PHE A 14 -4.68 -10.15 19.74
N ILE A 15 -4.55 -8.97 20.33
CA ILE A 15 -3.36 -8.12 20.23
C ILE A 15 -2.12 -8.84 20.78
N ILE A 16 -2.24 -9.51 21.92
CA ILE A 16 -1.15 -10.30 22.52
C ILE A 16 -0.73 -11.44 21.60
N ILE A 17 -1.69 -12.18 21.02
CA ILE A 17 -1.40 -13.26 20.06
C ILE A 17 -0.67 -12.68 18.84
N THR A 18 -1.16 -11.58 18.28
CA THR A 18 -0.52 -10.88 17.14
C THR A 18 0.92 -10.49 17.47
N LEU A 19 1.14 -9.88 18.63
CA LEU A 19 2.48 -9.48 19.10
C LEU A 19 3.42 -10.68 19.23
N VAL A 20 2.96 -11.74 19.87
CA VAL A 20 3.73 -12.98 20.08
C VAL A 20 4.12 -13.60 18.74
N VAL A 21 3.16 -13.81 17.83
CA VAL A 21 3.42 -14.37 16.49
C VAL A 21 4.41 -13.48 15.71
N GLY A 22 4.20 -12.16 15.73
CA GLY A 22 5.07 -11.21 15.02
C GLY A 22 6.51 -11.21 15.54
N VAL A 23 6.70 -11.23 16.87
CA VAL A 23 8.03 -11.29 17.50
C VAL A 23 8.73 -12.64 17.21
N PHE A 24 8.00 -13.76 17.31
CA PHE A 24 8.58 -15.08 16.98
C PHE A 24 9.00 -15.19 15.52
N ALA A 25 8.28 -14.58 14.59
CA ALA A 25 8.66 -14.50 13.18
C ALA A 25 10.00 -13.77 12.97
N GLY A 26 10.43 -12.94 13.91
CA GLY A 26 11.73 -12.27 13.90
C GLY A 26 12.94 -13.22 13.80
N LYS A 27 12.81 -14.47 14.25
CA LYS A 27 13.84 -15.51 14.08
C LYS A 27 14.18 -15.79 12.60
N LEU A 28 13.23 -15.52 11.69
CA LEU A 28 13.39 -15.71 10.25
C LEU A 28 14.20 -14.59 9.58
N VAL A 29 14.41 -13.46 10.23
CA VAL A 29 15.20 -12.32 9.69
C VAL A 29 16.69 -12.68 9.58
N LYS A 30 17.22 -13.55 10.44
CA LYS A 30 18.60 -14.08 10.38
C LYS A 30 19.66 -12.98 10.20
N ASN A 31 19.52 -11.85 10.91
CA ASN A 31 20.45 -10.72 10.87
C ASN A 31 20.66 -10.11 9.46
N SER A 32 19.64 -10.13 8.60
CA SER A 32 19.68 -9.64 7.22
C SER A 32 18.66 -8.54 6.99
N GLY A 33 19.10 -7.37 6.48
CA GLY A 33 18.23 -6.26 6.10
C GLY A 33 17.29 -6.64 4.94
N LYS A 34 17.81 -7.35 3.94
CA LYS A 34 17.01 -7.83 2.80
C LYS A 34 15.93 -8.83 3.25
N ARG A 35 16.22 -9.67 4.25
CA ARG A 35 15.20 -10.56 4.82
C ARG A 35 14.18 -9.82 5.66
N LEU A 36 14.57 -8.76 6.37
CA LEU A 36 13.63 -7.89 7.09
C LEU A 36 12.64 -7.23 6.12
N ILE A 37 13.13 -6.67 5.00
CA ILE A 37 12.37 -5.82 4.07
C ILE A 37 11.52 -6.66 3.10
N VAL A 38 12.11 -7.64 2.41
CA VAL A 38 11.43 -8.42 1.34
C VAL A 38 11.42 -9.93 1.62
N ALA A 39 11.53 -10.33 2.88
CA ALA A 39 11.53 -11.73 3.31
C ALA A 39 12.52 -12.63 2.52
N GLY A 40 13.61 -12.04 1.99
CA GLY A 40 14.59 -12.75 1.18
C GLY A 40 14.02 -13.34 -0.12
N LYS A 41 12.94 -12.78 -0.66
CA LYS A 41 12.27 -13.25 -1.88
C LYS A 41 11.88 -14.74 -1.83
N SER A 42 11.32 -15.17 -0.71
CA SER A 42 11.07 -16.59 -0.45
C SER A 42 9.59 -16.96 -0.26
N LEU A 43 8.68 -15.98 -0.33
CA LEU A 43 7.29 -16.21 0.05
C LEU A 43 6.51 -17.00 -1.01
N PRO A 44 5.76 -18.05 -0.58
CA PRO A 44 4.91 -18.83 -1.46
C PRO A 44 3.63 -18.08 -1.83
N LEU A 45 2.91 -18.59 -2.84
CA LEU A 45 1.69 -18.01 -3.41
C LEU A 45 0.65 -17.61 -2.35
N PHE A 46 0.33 -18.54 -1.46
CA PHE A 46 -0.71 -18.32 -0.46
C PHE A 46 -0.35 -17.16 0.49
N MET A 47 0.91 -17.09 0.96
CA MET A 47 1.35 -15.98 1.80
C MET A 47 1.31 -14.63 1.06
N VAL A 48 1.81 -14.58 -0.18
CA VAL A 48 1.80 -13.35 -0.99
C VAL A 48 0.38 -12.85 -1.23
N GLY A 49 -0.54 -13.74 -1.62
CA GLY A 49 -1.94 -13.39 -1.86
C GLY A 49 -2.66 -12.93 -0.58
N THR A 50 -2.46 -13.65 0.52
CA THR A 50 -2.99 -13.27 1.84
C THR A 50 -2.47 -11.91 2.30
N MET A 51 -1.16 -11.67 2.15
CA MET A 51 -0.55 -10.40 2.55
C MET A 51 -1.03 -9.22 1.71
N LEU A 52 -1.22 -9.41 0.40
CA LEU A 52 -1.75 -8.37 -0.48
C LEU A 52 -3.22 -8.06 -0.14
N ALA A 53 -4.04 -9.09 0.10
CA ALA A 53 -5.40 -8.89 0.60
C ALA A 53 -5.42 -8.15 1.95
N ALA A 54 -4.53 -8.53 2.88
CA ALA A 54 -4.46 -7.94 4.21
C ALA A 54 -4.03 -6.46 4.21
N GLN A 55 -3.31 -6.02 3.18
CA GLN A 55 -2.98 -4.60 3.02
C GLN A 55 -4.13 -3.80 2.37
N ALA A 56 -4.97 -4.44 1.59
CA ALA A 56 -6.12 -3.82 0.96
C ALA A 56 -7.36 -3.83 1.87
N VAL A 57 -7.53 -4.88 2.70
CA VAL A 57 -8.62 -5.01 3.68
C VAL A 57 -8.08 -4.58 5.04
N ASP A 58 -7.71 -3.34 5.18
CA ASP A 58 -7.13 -2.76 6.39
C ASP A 58 -8.15 -1.93 7.19
N GLY A 59 -7.69 -1.29 8.27
CA GLY A 59 -8.54 -0.46 9.11
C GLY A 59 -9.03 0.80 8.39
N ASN A 60 -8.18 1.44 7.60
CA ASN A 60 -8.59 2.59 6.79
C ASN A 60 -9.70 2.20 5.81
N SER A 61 -9.52 1.08 5.10
CA SER A 61 -10.51 0.63 4.11
C SER A 61 -11.79 0.15 4.78
N SER A 62 -11.69 -0.56 5.90
CA SER A 62 -12.85 -1.17 6.56
C SER A 62 -13.68 -0.17 7.34
N LEU A 63 -13.06 0.60 8.25
CA LEU A 63 -13.77 1.68 8.96
C LEU A 63 -14.19 2.78 7.99
N GLY A 64 -13.28 3.21 7.10
CA GLY A 64 -13.56 4.26 6.13
C GLY A 64 -14.69 3.90 5.16
N ASN A 65 -14.77 2.64 4.71
CA ASN A 65 -15.90 2.21 3.89
C ASN A 65 -17.22 2.37 4.65
N VAL A 66 -17.33 1.79 5.85
CA VAL A 66 -18.56 1.86 6.65
C VAL A 66 -18.92 3.30 6.99
N ALA A 67 -17.92 4.12 7.37
CA ALA A 67 -18.11 5.54 7.68
C ALA A 67 -18.65 6.34 6.47
N LEU A 68 -18.04 6.19 5.31
CA LEU A 68 -18.46 6.89 4.09
C LEU A 68 -19.82 6.41 3.58
N VAL A 69 -20.14 5.11 3.73
CA VAL A 69 -21.49 4.61 3.41
C VAL A 69 -22.51 5.15 4.39
N PHE A 70 -22.19 5.20 5.68
CA PHE A 70 -23.06 5.73 6.72
C PHE A 70 -23.42 7.20 6.45
N GLU A 71 -22.45 7.99 5.98
CA GLU A 71 -22.61 9.44 5.77
C GLU A 71 -23.14 9.80 4.38
N PHE A 72 -22.66 9.13 3.31
CA PHE A 72 -22.89 9.52 1.90
C PHE A 72 -23.49 8.42 1.01
N GLY A 73 -23.79 7.25 1.55
CA GLY A 73 -24.41 6.15 0.81
C GLY A 73 -23.40 5.15 0.21
N PHE A 74 -23.96 4.11 -0.42
CA PHE A 74 -23.23 2.90 -0.83
C PHE A 74 -21.96 3.18 -1.64
N TRP A 75 -22.06 4.03 -2.69
CA TRP A 75 -20.93 4.24 -3.59
C TRP A 75 -19.79 5.01 -2.95
N ALA A 76 -20.08 5.94 -2.04
CA ALA A 76 -19.03 6.70 -1.34
C ALA A 76 -18.04 5.80 -0.56
N GLY A 77 -18.53 4.70 0.01
CA GLY A 77 -17.66 3.73 0.70
C GLY A 77 -17.19 2.60 -0.20
N ALA A 78 -18.07 2.04 -1.05
CA ALA A 78 -17.77 0.88 -1.89
C ALA A 78 -16.60 1.12 -2.86
N VAL A 79 -16.35 2.39 -3.25
CA VAL A 79 -15.20 2.77 -4.10
C VAL A 79 -13.86 2.37 -3.50
N ILE A 80 -13.75 2.28 -2.16
CA ILE A 80 -12.51 1.91 -1.48
C ILE A 80 -12.12 0.46 -1.81
N PRO A 81 -12.87 -0.58 -1.40
CA PRO A 81 -12.48 -1.96 -1.71
C PRO A 81 -12.56 -2.27 -3.21
N ILE A 82 -13.40 -1.57 -4.01
CA ILE A 82 -13.40 -1.69 -5.47
C ILE A 82 -12.08 -1.18 -6.04
N GLY A 83 -11.63 0.02 -5.68
CA GLY A 83 -10.38 0.60 -6.15
C GLY A 83 -9.18 -0.28 -5.80
N LEU A 84 -9.04 -0.65 -4.51
CA LEU A 84 -7.95 -1.52 -4.03
C LEU A 84 -7.95 -2.89 -4.71
N GLY A 85 -9.12 -3.51 -4.87
CA GLY A 85 -9.26 -4.77 -5.57
C GLY A 85 -8.86 -4.66 -7.05
N LEU A 86 -9.31 -3.60 -7.76
CA LEU A 86 -8.91 -3.30 -9.13
C LEU A 86 -7.39 -3.06 -9.23
N CYS A 87 -6.79 -2.33 -8.30
CA CYS A 87 -5.34 -2.14 -8.23
C CYS A 87 -4.59 -3.48 -8.25
N LEU A 88 -4.97 -4.40 -7.37
CA LEU A 88 -4.32 -5.71 -7.28
C LEU A 88 -4.54 -6.56 -8.53
N LEU A 89 -5.73 -6.51 -9.14
CA LEU A 89 -6.03 -7.20 -10.40
C LEU A 89 -5.22 -6.62 -11.57
N ILE A 90 -5.13 -5.29 -11.69
CA ILE A 90 -4.31 -4.61 -12.71
C ILE A 90 -2.82 -4.88 -12.46
N THR A 91 -2.38 -4.83 -11.21
CA THR A 91 -1.01 -5.21 -10.82
C THR A 91 -0.70 -6.65 -11.23
N ALA A 92 -1.59 -7.58 -10.97
CA ALA A 92 -1.45 -8.98 -11.39
C ALA A 92 -1.35 -9.13 -12.91
N ALA A 93 -2.19 -8.41 -13.66
CA ALA A 93 -2.23 -8.51 -15.11
C ALA A 93 -0.95 -7.96 -15.78
N PHE A 94 -0.46 -6.81 -15.30
CA PHE A 94 0.55 -6.04 -16.03
C PHE A 94 1.87 -5.84 -15.28
N TYR A 95 1.86 -5.62 -13.95
CA TYR A 95 3.02 -5.10 -13.22
C TYR A 95 3.76 -6.16 -12.39
N ALA A 96 3.07 -7.11 -11.77
CA ALA A 96 3.66 -8.03 -10.80
C ALA A 96 4.81 -8.88 -11.38
N LYS A 97 4.64 -9.44 -12.59
CA LYS A 97 5.69 -10.25 -13.23
C LYS A 97 6.94 -9.44 -13.55
N PRO A 98 6.86 -8.33 -14.32
CA PRO A 98 8.04 -7.57 -14.68
C PRO A 98 8.75 -6.99 -13.46
N LEU A 99 8.01 -6.46 -12.47
CA LEU A 99 8.59 -5.87 -11.27
C LEU A 99 9.25 -6.91 -10.37
N ASN A 100 8.63 -8.08 -10.15
CA ASN A 100 9.27 -9.17 -9.39
C ASN A 100 10.53 -9.69 -10.08
N LYS A 101 10.52 -9.80 -11.43
CA LYS A 101 11.70 -10.24 -12.20
C LYS A 101 12.91 -9.31 -12.00
N MET A 102 12.68 -8.01 -11.75
CA MET A 102 13.77 -7.05 -11.51
C MET A 102 14.51 -7.23 -10.18
N SER A 103 14.05 -8.10 -9.27
CA SER A 103 14.71 -8.41 -7.98
C SER A 103 15.08 -7.16 -7.19
N MET A 104 14.13 -6.24 -7.02
CA MET A 104 14.29 -5.00 -6.27
C MET A 104 13.97 -5.21 -4.78
N VAL A 105 14.47 -4.32 -3.94
CA VAL A 105 14.18 -4.30 -2.50
C VAL A 105 13.11 -3.27 -2.17
N THR A 106 13.12 -2.12 -2.88
CA THR A 106 12.17 -1.03 -2.72
C THR A 106 11.68 -0.55 -4.08
N LEU A 107 10.51 0.08 -4.14
CA LEU A 107 10.00 0.61 -5.41
C LEU A 107 10.85 1.79 -5.96
N PRO A 108 11.42 2.70 -5.18
CA PRO A 108 12.38 3.70 -5.66
C PRO A 108 13.60 3.10 -6.39
N ASP A 109 13.97 1.83 -6.14
CA ASP A 109 15.01 1.15 -6.92
C ASP A 109 14.66 1.08 -8.41
N PHE A 110 13.35 0.98 -8.78
CA PHE A 110 12.90 1.04 -10.17
C PHE A 110 13.21 2.39 -10.80
N TYR A 111 12.86 3.48 -10.11
CA TYR A 111 13.09 4.83 -10.61
C TYR A 111 14.58 5.12 -10.77
N PHE A 112 15.41 4.62 -9.84
CA PHE A 112 16.86 4.68 -9.95
C PHE A 112 17.37 3.98 -11.21
N ARG A 113 17.00 2.71 -11.38
CA ARG A 113 17.47 1.87 -12.49
C ARG A 113 17.04 2.42 -13.84
N ARG A 114 15.84 2.97 -13.93
CA ARG A 114 15.25 3.48 -15.17
C ARG A 114 15.64 4.92 -15.49
N PHE A 115 15.65 5.78 -14.49
CA PHE A 115 15.76 7.24 -14.66
C PHE A 115 16.92 7.88 -13.88
N GLY A 116 17.59 7.14 -13.01
CA GLY A 116 18.73 7.62 -12.23
C GLY A 116 18.38 8.25 -10.87
N ASN A 117 19.41 8.79 -10.20
CA ASN A 117 19.33 9.22 -8.80
C ASN A 117 18.29 10.33 -8.52
N GLY A 118 18.07 11.27 -9.45
CA GLY A 118 17.09 12.35 -9.27
C GLY A 118 15.67 11.80 -9.14
N ALA A 119 15.29 10.87 -10.02
CA ALA A 119 13.99 10.23 -9.98
C ALA A 119 13.82 9.33 -8.75
N GLU A 120 14.90 8.63 -8.32
CA GLU A 120 14.90 7.86 -7.07
C GLU A 120 14.60 8.73 -5.86
N GLY A 121 15.31 9.86 -5.73
CA GLY A 121 15.14 10.77 -4.60
C GLY A 121 13.73 11.36 -4.54
N LEU A 122 13.24 11.87 -5.67
CA LEU A 122 11.91 12.48 -5.75
C LEU A 122 10.80 11.46 -5.49
N SER A 123 10.83 10.31 -6.16
CA SER A 123 9.83 9.25 -5.93
C SER A 123 9.86 8.74 -4.49
N GLY A 124 11.05 8.58 -3.90
CA GLY A 124 11.20 8.18 -2.52
C GLY A 124 10.59 9.19 -1.54
N ILE A 125 10.79 10.49 -1.73
CA ILE A 125 10.20 11.54 -0.88
C ILE A 125 8.67 11.52 -0.98
N LEU A 126 8.12 11.48 -2.20
CA LEU A 126 6.67 11.42 -2.42
C LEU A 126 6.05 10.19 -1.74
N MET A 127 6.69 9.03 -1.88
CA MET A 127 6.21 7.79 -1.28
C MET A 127 6.33 7.79 0.24
N ILE A 128 7.36 8.41 0.83
CA ILE A 128 7.49 8.55 2.28
C ILE A 128 6.32 9.39 2.83
N ILE A 129 6.01 10.53 2.22
CA ILE A 129 4.91 11.40 2.64
C ILE A 129 3.58 10.65 2.54
N SER A 130 3.30 10.02 1.41
CA SER A 130 2.10 9.21 1.16
C SER A 130 1.92 8.12 2.23
N PHE A 131 2.97 7.37 2.50
CA PHE A 131 2.91 6.25 3.44
C PHE A 131 2.88 6.66 4.92
N LEU A 132 3.37 7.85 5.27
CA LEU A 132 3.14 8.42 6.61
C LEU A 132 1.65 8.69 6.85
N ILE A 133 0.94 9.19 5.83
CA ILE A 133 -0.51 9.41 5.88
C ILE A 133 -1.25 8.05 5.99
N LEU A 134 -0.86 7.03 5.23
CA LEU A 134 -1.42 5.69 5.33
C LEU A 134 -1.25 5.07 6.73
N VAL A 135 -0.05 5.17 7.31
CA VAL A 135 0.25 4.68 8.66
C VAL A 135 -0.60 5.43 9.69
N ALA A 136 -0.71 6.74 9.56
CA ALA A 136 -1.50 7.59 10.45
C ALA A 136 -2.98 7.17 10.48
N GLY A 137 -3.59 6.94 9.33
CA GLY A 137 -4.99 6.51 9.25
C GLY A 137 -5.23 5.12 9.85
N ASN A 138 -4.32 4.16 9.65
CA ASN A 138 -4.42 2.83 10.27
C ASN A 138 -4.23 2.87 11.79
N LEU A 139 -3.37 3.75 12.28
CA LEU A 139 -3.23 3.98 13.72
C LEU A 139 -4.49 4.64 14.29
N ALA A 140 -5.09 5.60 13.57
CA ALA A 140 -6.35 6.23 13.95
C ALA A 140 -7.49 5.21 14.03
N ALA A 141 -7.63 4.35 13.03
CA ALA A 141 -8.62 3.26 13.03
C ALA A 141 -8.45 2.33 14.24
N SER A 142 -7.21 1.97 14.57
CA SER A 142 -6.93 1.19 15.78
C SER A 142 -7.26 1.97 17.06
N GLY A 143 -6.99 3.28 17.07
CA GLY A 143 -7.28 4.18 18.18
C GLY A 143 -8.78 4.20 18.52
N PHE A 144 -9.65 4.41 17.54
CA PHE A 144 -11.10 4.39 17.69
C PHE A 144 -11.65 3.07 18.23
N ILE A 145 -11.12 1.94 17.77
CA ILE A 145 -11.54 0.63 18.29
C ILE A 145 -11.15 0.49 19.76
N LEU A 146 -9.92 0.86 20.13
CA LEU A 146 -9.46 0.75 21.51
C LEU A 146 -10.18 1.73 22.45
N GLU A 147 -10.54 2.93 21.96
CA GLU A 147 -11.36 3.89 22.68
C GLU A 147 -12.72 3.27 23.06
N ILE A 148 -13.45 2.72 22.09
CA ILE A 148 -14.77 2.12 22.33
C ILE A 148 -14.66 0.87 23.21
N VAL A 149 -13.72 -0.02 22.93
CA VAL A 149 -13.65 -1.35 23.56
C VAL A 149 -13.11 -1.28 24.99
N PHE A 150 -12.18 -0.35 25.27
CA PHE A 150 -11.60 -0.21 26.61
C PHE A 150 -12.14 1.00 27.40
N GLY A 151 -12.95 1.86 26.78
CA GLY A 151 -13.41 3.11 27.40
C GLY A 151 -12.27 4.04 27.80
N ILE A 152 -11.18 4.05 27.00
CA ILE A 152 -10.01 4.90 27.21
C ILE A 152 -10.03 6.08 26.24
N ASP A 153 -9.35 7.17 26.58
CA ASP A 153 -9.18 8.29 25.65
C ASP A 153 -8.45 7.84 24.37
N TYR A 154 -8.86 8.39 23.23
CA TYR A 154 -8.29 8.10 21.90
C TYR A 154 -6.77 8.16 21.86
N PHE A 155 -6.15 9.11 22.59
CA PHE A 155 -4.69 9.23 22.66
C PHE A 155 -4.03 7.94 23.17
N TYR A 156 -4.58 7.31 24.21
CA TYR A 156 -4.04 6.06 24.73
C TYR A 156 -4.26 4.91 23.74
N GLY A 157 -5.39 4.89 23.06
CA GLY A 157 -5.69 3.89 22.02
C GLY A 157 -4.65 3.90 20.90
N ILE A 158 -4.39 5.07 20.30
CA ILE A 158 -3.42 5.22 19.22
C ILE A 158 -1.98 4.95 19.70
N ALA A 159 -1.63 5.38 20.93
CA ALA A 159 -0.31 5.17 21.52
C ALA A 159 -0.03 3.67 21.77
N ILE A 160 -0.99 2.92 22.32
CA ILE A 160 -0.88 1.47 22.53
C ILE A 160 -0.67 0.77 21.19
N SER A 161 -1.49 1.10 20.18
CA SER A 161 -1.36 0.56 18.82
C SER A 161 0.02 0.81 18.24
N ALA A 162 0.53 2.04 18.33
CA ALA A 162 1.85 2.43 17.86
C ALA A 162 2.98 1.61 18.51
N VAL A 163 2.95 1.44 19.82
CA VAL A 163 3.93 0.66 20.59
C VAL A 163 3.93 -0.80 20.14
N VAL A 164 2.75 -1.42 20.06
CA VAL A 164 2.59 -2.82 19.63
C VAL A 164 3.15 -3.01 18.22
N VAL A 165 2.77 -2.12 17.28
CA VAL A 165 3.23 -2.17 15.89
C VAL A 165 4.76 -2.03 15.79
N VAL A 166 5.38 -1.09 16.53
CA VAL A 166 6.84 -0.92 16.54
C VAL A 166 7.53 -2.19 17.01
N ILE A 167 7.07 -2.80 18.11
CA ILE A 167 7.73 -3.96 18.70
C ILE A 167 7.84 -5.11 17.70
N TYR A 168 6.73 -5.52 17.08
CA TYR A 168 6.80 -6.66 16.18
C TYR A 168 7.38 -6.31 14.79
N THR A 169 7.24 -5.05 14.33
CA THR A 169 7.87 -4.59 13.07
C THR A 169 9.40 -4.58 13.20
N VAL A 170 9.93 -4.02 14.28
CA VAL A 170 11.37 -4.02 14.57
C VAL A 170 11.89 -5.46 14.71
N ALA A 171 11.14 -6.36 15.33
CA ALA A 171 11.52 -7.75 15.51
C ALA A 171 11.54 -8.53 14.19
N GLY A 172 10.42 -8.55 13.47
CA GLY A 172 10.18 -9.50 12.37
C GLY A 172 10.02 -8.91 10.97
N GLY A 173 9.80 -7.58 10.84
CA GLY A 173 9.61 -6.92 9.54
C GLY A 173 8.54 -7.59 8.70
N LEU A 174 8.83 -7.85 7.42
CA LEU A 174 7.87 -8.47 6.49
C LEU A 174 7.48 -9.91 6.89
N PHE A 175 8.35 -10.66 7.58
CA PHE A 175 7.96 -11.97 8.10
C PHE A 175 6.91 -11.87 9.21
N ALA A 176 7.01 -10.87 10.10
CA ALA A 176 5.99 -10.65 11.12
C ALA A 176 4.62 -10.40 10.46
N SER A 177 4.55 -9.46 9.51
CA SER A 177 3.35 -9.20 8.72
C SER A 177 2.86 -10.45 7.99
N ALA A 178 3.75 -11.25 7.36
CA ALA A 178 3.37 -12.45 6.64
C ALA A 178 2.65 -13.49 7.51
N TYR A 179 3.13 -13.72 8.72
CA TYR A 179 2.55 -14.72 9.61
C TYR A 179 1.30 -14.22 10.36
N THR A 180 1.26 -12.95 10.75
CA THR A 180 0.07 -12.38 11.39
C THR A 180 -1.09 -12.27 10.41
N ASN A 181 -0.84 -11.89 9.16
CA ASN A 181 -1.87 -11.78 8.13
C ASN A 181 -2.57 -13.11 7.81
N LEU A 182 -1.91 -14.26 8.05
CA LEU A 182 -2.52 -15.58 7.80
C LEU A 182 -3.81 -15.83 8.58
N PHE A 183 -3.99 -15.19 9.73
CA PHE A 183 -5.23 -15.32 10.47
C PHE A 183 -6.05 -14.02 10.50
N GLN A 184 -5.40 -12.85 10.47
CA GLN A 184 -6.07 -11.56 10.59
C GLN A 184 -7.03 -11.26 9.44
N VAL A 185 -6.59 -11.41 8.18
CA VAL A 185 -7.41 -11.06 7.01
C VAL A 185 -8.60 -12.02 6.84
N TYR A 186 -8.41 -13.31 7.11
CA TYR A 186 -9.53 -14.26 7.00
C TYR A 186 -10.53 -14.10 8.13
N LEU A 187 -10.07 -13.72 9.34
CA LEU A 187 -10.96 -13.34 10.43
C LEU A 187 -11.78 -12.10 10.03
N ALA A 188 -11.14 -11.05 9.50
CA ALA A 188 -11.83 -9.83 9.08
C ALA A 188 -12.87 -10.11 7.98
N ILE A 189 -12.48 -10.80 6.89
CA ILE A 189 -13.38 -11.12 5.78
C ILE A 189 -14.55 -11.99 6.27
N GLY A 190 -14.26 -13.02 7.06
CA GLY A 190 -15.29 -13.91 7.62
C GLY A 190 -16.23 -13.17 8.56
N ALA A 191 -15.72 -12.27 9.39
CA ALA A 191 -16.50 -11.48 10.33
C ALA A 191 -17.40 -10.45 9.63
N PHE A 192 -16.93 -9.78 8.56
CA PHE A 192 -17.75 -8.87 7.76
C PHE A 192 -18.91 -9.61 7.10
N TRP A 193 -18.67 -10.79 6.53
CA TRP A 193 -19.73 -11.61 5.98
C TRP A 193 -20.70 -12.10 7.05
N ALA A 194 -20.22 -12.53 8.21
CA ALA A 194 -21.07 -12.96 9.32
C ALA A 194 -21.94 -11.80 9.82
N GLY A 195 -21.36 -10.59 9.98
CA GLY A 195 -22.13 -9.40 10.38
C GLY A 195 -23.19 -9.01 9.36
N PHE A 196 -22.84 -8.96 8.07
CA PHE A 196 -23.81 -8.67 7.02
C PHE A 196 -24.94 -9.73 6.98
N LEU A 197 -24.60 -11.03 6.99
CA LEU A 197 -25.56 -12.12 6.95
C LEU A 197 -26.44 -12.19 8.21
N PHE A 198 -25.96 -11.71 9.35
CA PHE A 198 -26.76 -11.60 10.58
C PHE A 198 -27.96 -10.66 10.36
N PHE A 199 -27.74 -9.49 9.78
CA PHE A 199 -28.83 -8.55 9.46
C PHE A 199 -29.65 -9.00 8.25
N TYR A 200 -29.00 -9.39 7.16
CA TYR A 200 -29.67 -9.83 5.93
C TYR A 200 -30.54 -11.07 6.13
N GLY A 201 -30.10 -12.02 6.96
CA GLY A 201 -30.80 -13.27 7.24
C GLY A 201 -31.96 -13.12 8.22
N GLY A 202 -32.24 -11.91 8.71
CA GLY A 202 -33.35 -11.66 9.65
C GLY A 202 -33.12 -12.20 11.06
N TYR A 203 -31.86 -12.38 11.46
CA TYR A 203 -31.48 -12.76 12.83
C TYR A 203 -31.43 -11.57 13.79
N ALA A 204 -31.47 -10.35 13.24
CA ALA A 204 -31.70 -9.12 14.00
C ALA A 204 -33.20 -8.95 14.24
N ASP A 205 -33.57 -8.13 15.22
CA ASP A 205 -34.97 -7.85 15.56
C ASP A 205 -35.74 -7.13 14.42
N THR A 206 -35.02 -6.52 13.49
CA THR A 206 -35.58 -5.77 12.37
C THR A 206 -35.38 -6.54 11.05
N PRO A 207 -36.46 -6.75 10.25
CA PRO A 207 -36.37 -7.35 8.93
C PRO A 207 -35.49 -6.53 7.97
N TRP A 208 -34.77 -7.22 7.09
CA TRP A 208 -33.83 -6.60 6.14
C TRP A 208 -34.47 -5.55 5.23
N ASP A 209 -35.68 -5.81 4.74
CA ASP A 209 -36.43 -4.90 3.88
C ASP A 209 -36.74 -3.56 4.59
N VAL A 210 -36.96 -3.56 5.91
CA VAL A 210 -37.14 -2.34 6.70
C VAL A 210 -35.82 -1.56 6.78
N ILE A 211 -34.72 -2.23 7.05
CA ILE A 211 -33.38 -1.61 7.11
C ILE A 211 -33.04 -0.99 5.75
N TYR A 212 -33.19 -1.79 4.68
CA TYR A 212 -32.81 -1.38 3.33
C TYR A 212 -33.66 -0.24 2.80
N ASN A 213 -34.98 -0.29 3.01
CA ASN A 213 -35.89 0.75 2.52
C ASN A 213 -35.90 2.03 3.38
N ASN A 214 -35.24 2.03 4.54
CA ASN A 214 -35.05 3.25 5.34
C ASN A 214 -33.98 4.18 4.76
N ALA A 215 -33.03 3.64 4.00
CA ALA A 215 -31.99 4.45 3.37
C ALA A 215 -32.60 5.29 2.22
N PRO A 216 -32.15 6.54 2.04
CA PRO A 216 -32.56 7.34 0.89
C PRO A 216 -32.28 6.60 -0.43
N PRO A 217 -33.17 6.71 -1.46
CA PRO A 217 -32.95 6.02 -2.73
C PRO A 217 -31.59 6.28 -3.37
N GLU A 218 -31.09 7.51 -3.28
CA GLU A 218 -29.77 7.96 -3.77
C GLU A 218 -28.60 7.27 -3.06
N PHE A 219 -28.80 6.71 -1.86
CA PHE A 219 -27.79 5.90 -1.17
C PHE A 219 -27.61 4.52 -1.77
N LEU A 220 -28.62 4.00 -2.48
CA LEU A 220 -28.68 2.62 -2.92
C LEU A 220 -28.64 2.45 -4.44
N ASP A 221 -29.00 3.49 -5.18
CA ASP A 221 -29.04 3.47 -6.64
C ASP A 221 -27.66 3.74 -7.28
N LEU A 222 -27.61 3.83 -8.60
CA LEU A 222 -26.36 4.09 -9.33
C LEU A 222 -26.02 5.58 -9.48
N SER A 223 -26.80 6.50 -8.88
CA SER A 223 -26.58 7.95 -9.02
C SER A 223 -25.19 8.38 -8.60
N GLY A 224 -24.63 7.76 -7.55
CA GLY A 224 -23.24 7.97 -7.15
C GLY A 224 -22.17 7.65 -8.21
N LEU A 225 -22.53 7.07 -9.36
CA LEU A 225 -21.61 6.83 -10.47
C LEU A 225 -21.83 7.71 -11.70
N TYR A 226 -22.98 8.36 -11.84
CA TYR A 226 -23.28 9.17 -13.02
C TYR A 226 -23.81 10.58 -12.72
N ASP A 227 -24.31 10.83 -11.51
CA ASP A 227 -24.81 12.13 -11.11
C ASP A 227 -23.78 12.89 -10.26
N ILE A 228 -23.34 14.05 -10.77
CA ILE A 228 -22.36 14.89 -10.11
C ILE A 228 -22.85 15.37 -8.74
N ALA A 229 -24.15 15.70 -8.64
CA ALA A 229 -24.75 16.15 -7.38
C ALA A 229 -24.72 15.06 -6.30
N ASN A 230 -24.71 13.78 -6.70
CA ASN A 230 -24.60 12.62 -5.82
C ASN A 230 -23.16 12.08 -5.72
N GLY A 231 -22.15 12.91 -5.98
CA GLY A 231 -20.75 12.61 -5.72
C GLY A 231 -20.04 11.76 -6.80
N ALA A 232 -20.61 11.60 -8.01
CA ALA A 232 -20.01 10.76 -9.06
C ALA A 232 -18.56 11.12 -9.37
N LEU A 233 -18.17 12.40 -9.40
CA LEU A 233 -16.78 12.80 -9.66
C LEU A 233 -15.84 12.36 -8.54
N ILE A 234 -16.25 12.53 -7.28
CA ILE A 234 -15.46 12.11 -6.11
C ILE A 234 -15.28 10.59 -6.13
N ASN A 235 -16.34 9.84 -6.40
CA ASN A 235 -16.33 8.39 -6.45
C ASN A 235 -15.41 7.86 -7.56
N TRP A 236 -15.46 8.41 -8.77
CA TRP A 236 -14.52 8.04 -9.84
C TRP A 236 -13.10 8.50 -9.54
N GLY A 237 -12.90 9.68 -8.93
CA GLY A 237 -11.60 10.13 -8.44
C GLY A 237 -10.99 9.12 -7.47
N ALA A 238 -11.75 8.69 -6.46
CA ALA A 238 -11.32 7.69 -5.48
C ALA A 238 -11.02 6.32 -6.12
N ILE A 239 -11.87 5.82 -7.03
CA ILE A 239 -11.62 4.56 -7.75
C ILE A 239 -10.30 4.64 -8.54
N LEU A 240 -10.02 5.77 -9.19
CA LEU A 240 -8.79 5.96 -9.96
C LEU A 240 -7.56 6.13 -9.06
N ALA A 241 -7.67 6.90 -7.98
CA ALA A 241 -6.60 7.07 -7.01
C ALA A 241 -6.19 5.73 -6.39
N LEU A 242 -7.15 4.97 -5.88
CA LEU A 242 -6.90 3.66 -5.27
C LEU A 242 -6.60 2.58 -6.32
N GLY A 243 -7.29 2.58 -7.45
CA GLY A 243 -7.17 1.55 -8.48
C GLY A 243 -5.87 1.63 -9.29
N LEU A 244 -5.37 2.82 -9.57
CA LEU A 244 -4.15 3.05 -10.32
C LEU A 244 -3.02 3.62 -9.46
N GLY A 245 -3.35 4.47 -8.48
CA GLY A 245 -2.37 5.07 -7.59
C GLY A 245 -1.67 4.04 -6.69
N ASP A 246 -2.41 3.07 -6.18
CA ASP A 246 -1.85 1.98 -5.37
C ASP A 246 -0.91 1.03 -6.13
N ILE A 247 -0.86 1.09 -7.45
CA ILE A 247 0.18 0.39 -8.23
C ILE A 247 1.57 0.92 -7.89
N VAL A 248 1.70 2.14 -7.39
CA VAL A 248 2.95 2.70 -6.87
C VAL A 248 3.05 2.62 -5.34
N ALA A 249 2.18 1.86 -4.68
CA ALA A 249 2.22 1.63 -3.25
C ALA A 249 3.46 0.83 -2.83
N LEU A 250 4.20 1.36 -1.86
CA LEU A 250 5.44 0.72 -1.38
C LEU A 250 5.19 -0.66 -0.80
N ASP A 251 4.17 -0.79 0.03
CA ASP A 251 3.84 -2.02 0.75
C ASP A 251 3.32 -3.12 -0.19
N PHE A 252 2.46 -2.81 -1.16
CA PHE A 252 2.05 -3.77 -2.18
C PHE A 252 3.25 -4.26 -2.99
N MET A 253 4.14 -3.34 -3.39
CA MET A 253 5.33 -3.70 -4.15
C MET A 253 6.33 -4.52 -3.33
N GLU A 254 6.51 -4.27 -2.03
CA GLU A 254 7.33 -5.13 -1.18
C GLU A 254 6.83 -6.58 -1.17
N ARG A 255 5.50 -6.79 -1.16
CA ARG A 255 4.90 -8.14 -1.23
C ARG A 255 5.08 -8.77 -2.62
N VAL A 256 4.95 -7.98 -3.69
CA VAL A 256 5.29 -8.43 -5.04
C VAL A 256 6.76 -8.83 -5.13
N PHE A 257 7.68 -8.04 -4.56
CA PHE A 257 9.12 -8.35 -4.56
C PHE A 257 9.47 -9.55 -3.67
N SER A 258 8.73 -9.78 -2.58
CA SER A 258 8.95 -10.91 -1.66
C SER A 258 8.55 -12.27 -2.22
N ALA A 259 7.74 -12.30 -3.28
CA ALA A 259 7.31 -13.52 -3.92
C ALA A 259 8.49 -14.28 -4.54
N LYS A 260 8.56 -15.59 -4.32
CA LYS A 260 9.69 -16.46 -4.74
C LYS A 260 9.98 -16.44 -6.25
N ASN A 261 9.00 -16.12 -7.08
CA ASN A 261 9.17 -16.00 -8.53
C ASN A 261 8.05 -15.15 -9.17
N PRO A 262 8.21 -14.69 -10.43
CA PRO A 262 7.25 -13.82 -11.11
C PRO A 262 5.83 -14.40 -11.25
N LYS A 263 5.70 -15.73 -11.43
CA LYS A 263 4.38 -16.40 -11.51
C LYS A 263 3.67 -16.37 -10.15
N THR A 264 4.43 -16.56 -9.07
CA THR A 264 3.92 -16.45 -7.69
C THR A 264 3.45 -15.03 -7.39
N ALA A 265 4.23 -14.01 -7.77
CA ALA A 265 3.84 -12.61 -7.61
C ALA A 265 2.52 -12.30 -8.34
N GLN A 266 2.42 -12.71 -9.61
CA GLN A 266 1.21 -12.49 -10.42
C GLN A 266 -0.02 -13.17 -9.81
N ARG A 267 0.07 -14.48 -9.52
CA ARG A 267 -1.06 -15.24 -8.97
C ARG A 267 -1.44 -14.77 -7.57
N GLY A 268 -0.44 -14.37 -6.77
CA GLY A 268 -0.65 -13.76 -5.45
C GLY A 268 -1.44 -12.46 -5.55
N ALA A 269 -1.10 -11.59 -6.50
CA ALA A 269 -1.84 -10.35 -6.73
C ALA A 269 -3.27 -10.61 -7.22
N PHE A 270 -3.51 -11.61 -8.09
CA PHE A 270 -4.87 -12.03 -8.45
C PHE A 270 -5.66 -12.54 -7.24
N MET A 271 -5.06 -13.37 -6.41
CA MET A 271 -5.69 -13.88 -5.19
C MET A 271 -6.02 -12.73 -4.23
N GLY A 272 -5.08 -11.82 -4.00
CA GLY A 272 -5.29 -10.63 -3.16
C GLY A 272 -6.44 -9.78 -3.66
N GLY A 273 -6.46 -9.46 -4.96
CA GLY A 273 -7.53 -8.67 -5.58
C GLY A 273 -8.91 -9.34 -5.48
N ALA A 274 -8.99 -10.65 -5.72
CA ALA A 274 -10.24 -11.39 -5.58
C ALA A 274 -10.77 -11.39 -4.13
N LEU A 275 -9.89 -11.59 -3.14
CA LEU A 275 -10.26 -11.52 -1.72
C LEU A 275 -10.72 -10.12 -1.32
N THR A 276 -10.07 -9.06 -1.82
CA THR A 276 -10.48 -7.67 -1.57
C THR A 276 -11.83 -7.38 -2.20
N MET A 277 -12.06 -7.75 -3.46
CA MET A 277 -13.37 -7.60 -4.12
C MET A 277 -14.49 -8.33 -3.38
N PHE A 278 -14.17 -9.45 -2.73
CA PHE A 278 -15.14 -10.22 -1.95
C PHE A 278 -15.62 -9.48 -0.68
N THR A 279 -14.94 -8.43 -0.25
CA THR A 279 -15.37 -7.61 0.91
C THR A 279 -16.28 -6.44 0.54
N VAL A 280 -16.40 -6.07 -0.74
CA VAL A 280 -17.19 -4.90 -1.18
C VAL A 280 -18.62 -4.92 -0.61
N ILE A 281 -19.33 -6.02 -0.83
CA ILE A 281 -20.74 -6.12 -0.42
C ILE A 281 -20.89 -6.11 1.10
N PRO A 282 -20.23 -6.99 1.88
CA PRO A 282 -20.50 -7.04 3.31
C PRO A 282 -20.09 -5.75 4.04
N THR A 283 -18.96 -5.12 3.69
CA THR A 283 -18.53 -3.90 4.37
C THR A 283 -19.44 -2.71 4.01
N SER A 284 -19.80 -2.54 2.74
CA SER A 284 -20.69 -1.44 2.34
C SER A 284 -22.12 -1.62 2.86
N MET A 285 -22.64 -2.85 2.88
CA MET A 285 -23.96 -3.10 3.46
C MET A 285 -24.00 -2.88 4.98
N LEU A 286 -22.90 -3.15 5.69
CA LEU A 286 -22.80 -2.79 7.11
C LEU A 286 -22.88 -1.27 7.34
N GLY A 287 -22.44 -0.43 6.38
CA GLY A 287 -22.65 1.00 6.42
C GLY A 287 -24.12 1.41 6.29
N ILE A 288 -24.87 0.72 5.42
CA ILE A 288 -26.34 0.92 5.31
C ILE A 288 -27.06 0.47 6.61
N VAL A 289 -26.61 -0.64 7.20
CA VAL A 289 -27.11 -1.08 8.51
C VAL A 289 -26.80 -0.04 9.59
N ALA A 290 -25.60 0.52 9.59
CA ALA A 290 -25.23 1.57 10.54
C ALA A 290 -26.13 2.81 10.39
N PHE A 291 -26.44 3.23 9.16
CA PHE A 291 -27.34 4.34 8.89
C PHE A 291 -28.76 4.12 9.47
N TYR A 292 -29.22 2.88 9.53
CA TYR A 292 -30.51 2.55 10.13
C TYR A 292 -30.48 2.59 11.68
N TYR A 293 -29.44 2.02 12.29
CA TYR A 293 -29.40 1.79 13.75
C TYR A 293 -28.78 2.93 14.55
N LEU A 294 -27.88 3.73 13.94
CA LEU A 294 -27.10 4.72 14.68
C LEU A 294 -27.63 6.14 14.49
N PRO A 295 -27.44 7.02 15.49
CA PRO A 295 -27.77 8.44 15.37
C PRO A 295 -26.96 9.09 14.23
N ILE A 296 -27.60 9.97 13.45
CA ILE A 296 -26.97 10.63 12.29
C ILE A 296 -25.85 11.63 12.68
N ASP A 297 -25.84 12.06 13.93
CA ASP A 297 -24.82 12.94 14.52
C ASP A 297 -23.64 12.19 15.15
N LEU A 298 -23.63 10.84 15.07
CA LEU A 298 -22.50 10.04 15.48
C LEU A 298 -21.30 10.31 14.57
N ASP A 299 -20.10 10.40 15.15
CA ASP A 299 -18.86 10.44 14.35
C ASP A 299 -18.81 9.20 13.43
N PRO A 300 -18.78 9.39 12.08
CA PRO A 300 -18.81 8.28 11.14
C PRO A 300 -17.69 7.23 11.36
N ALA A 301 -16.53 7.63 11.88
CA ALA A 301 -15.44 6.71 12.21
C ALA A 301 -15.79 5.71 13.31
N LEU A 302 -16.78 6.03 14.17
CA LEU A 302 -17.27 5.17 15.22
C LEU A 302 -18.41 4.24 14.78
N ALA A 303 -18.95 4.42 13.57
CA ALA A 303 -20.12 3.68 13.09
C ALA A 303 -19.92 2.15 13.16
N LEU A 304 -18.82 1.61 12.61
CA LEU A 304 -18.56 0.17 12.66
C LEU A 304 -18.26 -0.35 14.07
N PRO A 305 -17.41 0.30 14.90
CA PRO A 305 -17.21 -0.11 16.30
C PRO A 305 -18.50 -0.16 17.11
N VAL A 306 -19.32 0.90 17.09
CA VAL A 306 -20.57 0.98 17.85
C VAL A 306 -21.59 -0.05 17.34
N LEU A 307 -21.77 -0.17 16.01
CA LEU A 307 -22.63 -1.19 15.42
C LEU A 307 -22.23 -2.61 15.90
N SER A 308 -20.92 -2.87 15.98
CA SER A 308 -20.36 -4.17 16.36
C SER A 308 -20.57 -4.50 17.85
N THR A 309 -20.52 -3.49 18.74
CA THR A 309 -20.65 -3.69 20.20
C THR A 309 -22.08 -3.68 20.69
N GLU A 310 -22.95 -2.87 20.07
CA GLU A 310 -24.29 -2.64 20.59
C GLU A 310 -25.39 -3.42 19.84
N PHE A 311 -25.20 -3.72 18.54
CA PHE A 311 -26.26 -4.27 17.69
C PHE A 311 -25.96 -5.67 17.13
N MET A 312 -24.78 -6.22 17.40
CA MET A 312 -24.42 -7.57 16.96
C MET A 312 -24.22 -8.55 18.13
N PRO A 313 -24.46 -9.85 17.91
CA PRO A 313 -24.05 -10.86 18.89
C PRO A 313 -22.55 -10.74 19.21
N PHE A 314 -22.18 -10.93 20.46
CA PHE A 314 -20.81 -10.80 20.96
C PHE A 314 -19.75 -11.45 20.04
N ALA A 315 -20.01 -12.70 19.60
CA ALA A 315 -19.04 -13.43 18.78
C ALA A 315 -18.78 -12.76 17.43
N ILE A 316 -19.81 -12.18 16.79
CA ILE A 316 -19.70 -11.50 15.49
C ILE A 316 -19.03 -10.14 15.69
N GLY A 317 -19.51 -9.33 16.63
CA GLY A 317 -18.96 -8.01 16.90
C GLY A 317 -17.49 -8.07 17.33
N ALA A 318 -17.14 -8.98 18.26
CA ALA A 318 -15.76 -9.19 18.66
C ALA A 318 -14.87 -9.64 17.49
N ALA A 319 -15.36 -10.52 16.61
CA ALA A 319 -14.61 -10.97 15.44
C ALA A 319 -14.37 -9.81 14.44
N ILE A 320 -15.34 -8.91 14.23
CA ILE A 320 -15.18 -7.70 13.40
C ILE A 320 -14.10 -6.81 14.00
N LEU A 321 -14.22 -6.47 15.30
CA LEU A 321 -13.27 -5.57 15.95
C LEU A 321 -11.83 -6.14 15.97
N MET A 322 -11.68 -7.44 16.27
CA MET A 322 -10.39 -8.12 16.18
C MET A 322 -9.84 -8.15 14.76
N GLY A 323 -10.70 -8.40 13.76
CA GLY A 323 -10.33 -8.41 12.35
C GLY A 323 -9.82 -7.05 11.89
N VAL A 324 -10.55 -5.98 12.20
CA VAL A 324 -10.19 -4.61 11.80
C VAL A 324 -8.93 -4.14 12.51
N ILE A 325 -8.81 -4.32 13.83
CA ILE A 325 -7.60 -3.89 14.55
C ILE A 325 -6.36 -4.68 14.11
N GLY A 326 -6.52 -5.98 13.84
CA GLY A 326 -5.45 -6.81 13.30
C GLY A 326 -4.99 -6.33 11.92
N ALA A 327 -5.93 -6.06 11.04
CA ALA A 327 -5.67 -5.54 9.70
C ALA A 327 -5.03 -4.14 9.75
N SER A 328 -5.53 -3.23 10.60
CA SER A 328 -4.93 -1.90 10.83
C SER A 328 -3.48 -1.99 11.29
N MET A 329 -3.21 -2.80 12.32
CA MET A 329 -1.85 -3.00 12.83
C MET A 329 -0.92 -3.60 11.77
N SER A 330 -1.43 -4.54 10.95
CA SER A 330 -0.67 -5.15 9.86
C SER A 330 -0.26 -4.13 8.80
N THR A 331 -1.20 -3.29 8.35
CA THR A 331 -0.93 -2.27 7.33
C THR A 331 -0.04 -1.16 7.87
N ALA A 332 -0.27 -0.71 9.10
CA ALA A 332 0.64 0.22 9.78
C ALA A 332 2.08 -0.33 9.86
N SER A 333 2.24 -1.61 10.19
CA SER A 333 3.55 -2.29 10.19
C SER A 333 4.18 -2.34 8.80
N GLY A 334 3.40 -2.71 7.78
CA GLY A 334 3.87 -2.77 6.40
C GLY A 334 4.29 -1.42 5.86
N GLY A 335 3.44 -0.39 6.04
CA GLY A 335 3.75 0.98 5.64
C GLY A 335 4.98 1.54 6.36
N LEU A 336 5.09 1.31 7.66
CA LEU A 336 6.22 1.73 8.47
C LEU A 336 7.54 1.07 8.04
N LEU A 337 7.51 -0.24 7.76
CA LEU A 337 8.66 -0.96 7.23
C LEU A 337 9.07 -0.40 5.86
N ALA A 338 8.09 -0.16 4.97
CA ALA A 338 8.32 0.35 3.64
C ALA A 338 8.96 1.76 3.66
N ILE A 339 8.43 2.70 4.45
CA ILE A 339 9.03 4.02 4.66
C ILE A 339 10.47 3.88 5.15
N SER A 340 10.66 3.07 6.19
CA SER A 340 11.98 2.91 6.82
C SER A 340 12.99 2.26 5.87
N SER A 341 12.53 1.39 4.98
CA SER A 341 13.33 0.76 3.93
C SER A 341 13.78 1.78 2.89
N VAL A 342 12.87 2.64 2.43
CA VAL A 342 13.20 3.73 1.48
C VAL A 342 14.18 4.72 2.11
N ILE A 343 13.94 5.14 3.34
CA ILE A 343 14.84 6.07 4.05
C ILE A 343 16.22 5.44 4.22
N SER A 344 16.32 4.25 4.79
CA SER A 344 17.61 3.62 5.07
C SER A 344 18.38 3.26 3.81
N ARG A 345 17.73 2.58 2.82
CA ARG A 345 18.40 2.09 1.61
C ARG A 345 18.57 3.18 0.56
N ASN A 346 17.50 3.86 0.16
CA ASN A 346 17.55 4.80 -0.96
C ASN A 346 18.10 6.16 -0.53
N MET A 347 17.60 6.76 0.56
CA MET A 347 18.04 8.08 0.98
C MET A 347 19.40 8.02 1.70
N MET A 348 19.50 7.27 2.79
CA MET A 348 20.73 7.30 3.61
C MET A 348 21.88 6.53 2.98
N GLN A 349 21.66 5.28 2.51
CA GLN A 349 22.74 4.47 1.96
C GLN A 349 23.16 4.93 0.57
N ARG A 350 22.23 5.04 -0.38
CA ARG A 350 22.56 5.29 -1.80
C ARG A 350 22.83 6.77 -2.05
N ILE A 351 21.97 7.69 -1.61
CA ILE A 351 22.13 9.11 -1.88
C ILE A 351 23.17 9.72 -0.94
N ILE A 352 22.99 9.64 0.39
CA ILE A 352 23.87 10.32 1.32
C ILE A 352 25.23 9.63 1.38
N ARG A 353 25.28 8.34 1.73
CA ARG A 353 26.53 7.64 2.00
C ARG A 353 27.35 7.36 0.73
N LYS A 354 26.74 6.74 -0.29
CA LYS A 354 27.45 6.35 -1.52
C LYS A 354 27.76 7.56 -2.40
N ARG A 355 26.79 8.42 -2.67
CA ARG A 355 26.94 9.53 -3.61
C ARG A 355 27.60 10.78 -3.01
N TRP A 356 27.11 11.26 -1.86
CA TRP A 356 27.63 12.50 -1.27
C TRP A 356 28.91 12.27 -0.46
N GLN A 357 28.95 11.21 0.38
CA GLN A 357 30.11 10.91 1.22
C GLN A 357 31.13 10.00 0.54
N GLN A 358 30.85 9.45 -0.65
CA GLN A 358 31.69 8.52 -1.39
C GLN A 358 32.16 7.30 -0.57
N LYS A 359 31.33 6.85 0.37
CA LYS A 359 31.58 5.68 1.20
C LYS A 359 30.93 4.43 0.60
N PRO A 360 31.51 3.23 0.83
CA PRO A 360 30.90 1.99 0.36
C PRO A 360 29.52 1.77 0.96
N ASN A 361 28.67 0.96 0.30
CA ASN A 361 27.36 0.56 0.83
C ASN A 361 27.51 -0.07 2.21
N TRP A 362 26.46 0.00 3.01
CA TRP A 362 26.40 -0.74 4.27
C TRP A 362 26.39 -2.24 3.99
N SER A 363 26.95 -3.03 4.91
CA SER A 363 26.69 -4.46 4.95
C SER A 363 25.21 -4.72 5.22
N ASP A 364 24.71 -5.90 4.86
CA ASP A 364 23.32 -6.27 5.06
C ASP A 364 22.88 -6.17 6.54
N SER A 365 23.78 -6.53 7.47
CA SER A 365 23.55 -6.36 8.91
C SER A 365 23.54 -4.91 9.38
N GLN A 366 24.30 -4.03 8.74
CA GLN A 366 24.24 -2.58 9.02
C GLN A 366 22.95 -1.97 8.49
N LEU A 367 22.52 -2.36 7.28
CA LEU A 367 21.24 -1.96 6.72
C LEU A 367 20.08 -2.37 7.67
N LEU A 368 20.12 -3.60 8.19
CA LEU A 368 19.16 -4.06 9.19
C LEU A 368 19.07 -3.14 10.40
N LYS A 369 20.23 -2.78 10.99
CA LYS A 369 20.30 -1.91 12.17
C LYS A 369 19.72 -0.53 11.87
N VAL A 370 20.11 0.07 10.74
CA VAL A 370 19.65 1.42 10.37
C VAL A 370 18.15 1.41 10.09
N THR A 371 17.63 0.42 9.35
CA THR A 371 16.19 0.30 9.08
C THR A 371 15.40 0.20 10.40
N ARG A 372 15.84 -0.60 11.35
CA ARG A 372 15.21 -0.72 12.68
C ARG A 372 15.21 0.60 13.47
N ILE A 373 16.30 1.38 13.40
CA ILE A 373 16.37 2.69 14.06
C ILE A 373 15.40 3.69 13.43
N VAL A 374 15.28 3.69 12.09
CA VAL A 374 14.40 4.61 11.35
C VAL A 374 12.92 4.33 11.62
N ILE A 375 12.53 3.09 11.90
CA ILE A 375 11.16 2.71 12.26
C ILE A 375 10.60 3.58 13.39
N ILE A 376 11.38 3.84 14.44
CA ILE A 376 10.92 4.53 15.65
C ILE A 376 10.49 5.99 15.37
N PRO A 377 11.34 6.87 14.80
CA PRO A 377 10.93 8.25 14.52
C PRO A 377 9.80 8.33 13.49
N MET A 378 9.75 7.42 12.51
CA MET A 378 8.66 7.41 11.54
C MET A 378 7.32 7.03 12.19
N MET A 379 7.32 6.11 13.14
CA MET A 379 6.12 5.80 13.93
C MET A 379 5.67 7.01 14.74
N VAL A 380 6.58 7.73 15.38
CA VAL A 380 6.22 8.94 16.16
C VAL A 380 5.53 9.97 15.26
N VAL A 381 6.07 10.21 14.05
CA VAL A 381 5.46 11.13 13.09
C VAL A 381 4.08 10.63 12.64
N GLY A 382 3.94 9.34 12.28
CA GLY A 382 2.65 8.75 11.88
C GLY A 382 1.62 8.82 13.00
N THR A 383 2.02 8.54 14.26
CA THR A 383 1.14 8.65 15.43
C THR A 383 0.68 10.10 15.66
N ALA A 384 1.59 11.07 15.53
CA ALA A 384 1.25 12.48 15.68
C ALA A 384 0.23 12.93 14.60
N ILE A 385 0.44 12.56 13.34
CA ILE A 385 -0.51 12.86 12.26
C ILE A 385 -1.88 12.23 12.57
N GLY A 386 -1.93 10.93 12.92
CA GLY A 386 -3.18 10.23 13.22
C GLY A 386 -3.91 10.77 14.45
N TYR A 387 -3.17 11.30 15.42
CA TYR A 387 -3.77 11.92 16.61
C TYR A 387 -4.42 13.29 16.31
N PHE A 388 -3.73 14.16 15.57
CA PHE A 388 -4.22 15.52 15.31
C PHE A 388 -5.28 15.61 14.20
N LEU A 389 -5.32 14.63 13.29
CA LEU A 389 -6.21 14.60 12.14
C LEU A 389 -6.83 13.19 11.97
N PRO A 390 -7.74 12.75 12.86
CA PRO A 390 -8.24 11.38 12.84
C PRO A 390 -9.33 11.19 11.76
N ALA A 391 -8.96 10.81 10.54
CA ALA A 391 -9.88 10.61 9.42
C ALA A 391 -9.54 9.34 8.59
N PRO A 392 -9.78 8.12 9.13
CA PRO A 392 -9.62 6.89 8.35
C PRO A 392 -10.47 6.92 7.05
N GLY A 393 -10.08 6.23 6.01
CA GLY A 393 -10.77 6.29 4.71
C GLY A 393 -10.34 7.50 3.88
N ILE A 394 -10.52 8.71 4.37
CA ILE A 394 -10.03 9.93 3.69
C ILE A 394 -8.50 9.88 3.59
N TYR A 395 -7.82 9.49 4.65
CA TYR A 395 -6.36 9.30 4.63
C TYR A 395 -5.89 8.26 3.62
N LEU A 396 -6.66 7.19 3.42
CA LEU A 396 -6.34 6.18 2.44
C LEU A 396 -6.35 6.77 1.03
N ILE A 397 -7.42 7.47 0.67
CA ILE A 397 -7.57 8.11 -0.65
C ILE A 397 -6.46 9.16 -0.85
N LEU A 398 -6.27 10.05 0.13
CA LEU A 398 -5.27 11.13 0.04
C LEU A 398 -3.84 10.60 -0.07
N ALA A 399 -3.51 9.52 0.65
CA ALA A 399 -2.19 8.92 0.61
C ALA A 399 -1.78 8.51 -0.81
N PHE A 400 -2.70 7.85 -1.52
CA PHE A 400 -2.40 7.32 -2.86
C PHE A 400 -2.61 8.32 -3.97
N ASP A 401 -3.45 9.31 -3.77
CA ASP A 401 -3.72 10.36 -4.73
C ASP A 401 -2.48 11.21 -5.07
N ILE A 402 -1.66 11.55 -4.06
CA ILE A 402 -0.41 12.30 -4.25
C ILE A 402 0.60 11.53 -5.11
N VAL A 403 0.79 10.23 -4.83
CA VAL A 403 1.73 9.41 -5.60
C VAL A 403 1.15 8.99 -6.95
N PHE A 404 -0.18 8.87 -7.07
CA PHE A 404 -0.87 8.65 -8.32
C PHE A 404 -0.53 9.77 -9.31
N ALA A 405 -0.71 11.02 -8.91
CA ALA A 405 -0.48 12.17 -9.76
C ALA A 405 0.99 12.28 -10.26
N GLY A 406 1.97 11.96 -9.42
CA GLY A 406 3.40 12.15 -9.77
C GLY A 406 4.11 10.90 -10.27
N ALA A 407 3.88 9.75 -9.63
CA ALA A 407 4.74 8.58 -9.76
C ALA A 407 4.20 7.50 -10.72
N PHE A 408 2.90 7.42 -10.95
CA PHE A 408 2.31 6.35 -11.76
C PHE A 408 2.70 6.43 -13.25
N ALA A 409 2.70 7.62 -13.86
CA ALA A 409 3.12 7.78 -15.25
C ALA A 409 4.58 7.34 -15.48
N PRO A 410 5.57 7.76 -14.68
CA PRO A 410 6.95 7.27 -14.81
C PRO A 410 7.09 5.76 -14.60
N LEU A 411 6.35 5.14 -13.67
CA LEU A 411 6.36 3.69 -13.50
C LEU A 411 5.86 3.01 -14.77
N THR A 412 4.69 3.40 -15.26
CA THR A 412 4.03 2.80 -16.41
C THR A 412 4.87 2.95 -17.69
N PHE A 413 5.22 4.17 -18.05
CA PHE A 413 6.05 4.40 -19.24
C PHE A 413 7.47 3.85 -19.09
N GLY A 414 8.02 3.87 -17.88
CA GLY A 414 9.33 3.28 -17.59
C GLY A 414 9.37 1.77 -17.83
N LEU A 415 8.28 1.05 -17.54
CA LEU A 415 8.17 -0.38 -17.79
C LEU A 415 7.86 -0.72 -19.26
N PHE A 416 6.97 0.03 -19.91
CA PHE A 416 6.38 -0.40 -21.17
C PHE A 416 6.82 0.42 -22.38
N TRP A 417 7.38 1.62 -22.19
CA TRP A 417 7.72 2.51 -23.30
C TRP A 417 9.24 2.75 -23.41
N LYS A 418 9.82 2.33 -24.53
CA LYS A 418 11.27 2.43 -24.78
C LYS A 418 11.81 3.87 -24.80
N LYS A 419 10.97 4.86 -25.16
CA LYS A 419 11.36 6.27 -25.23
C LYS A 419 11.31 7.00 -23.89
N ALA A 420 10.84 6.34 -22.81
CA ALA A 420 10.82 6.92 -21.48
C ALA A 420 12.23 7.30 -21.01
N ASN A 421 12.41 8.54 -20.58
CA ASN A 421 13.69 9.11 -20.20
C ASN A 421 13.64 9.90 -18.89
N MET A 422 14.81 10.24 -18.34
CA MET A 422 14.95 10.90 -17.06
C MET A 422 14.24 12.27 -16.97
N PRO A 423 14.38 13.22 -17.95
CA PRO A 423 13.69 14.51 -17.85
C PRO A 423 12.17 14.37 -17.75
N ALA A 424 11.58 13.45 -18.54
CA ALA A 424 10.15 13.20 -18.48
C ALA A 424 9.71 12.68 -17.12
N ALA A 425 10.48 11.78 -16.52
CA ALA A 425 10.18 11.26 -15.19
C ALA A 425 10.26 12.35 -14.11
N ILE A 426 11.28 13.19 -14.14
CA ILE A 426 11.44 14.29 -13.19
C ILE A 426 10.28 15.30 -13.32
N VAL A 427 9.93 15.69 -14.54
CA VAL A 427 8.82 16.63 -14.78
C VAL A 427 7.50 16.04 -14.28
N SER A 428 7.20 14.77 -14.60
CA SER A 428 5.98 14.11 -14.13
C SER A 428 5.91 14.05 -12.60
N LEU A 429 7.00 13.62 -11.95
CA LEU A 429 7.07 13.54 -10.48
C LEU A 429 6.84 14.90 -9.80
N ILE A 430 7.42 15.96 -10.32
CA ILE A 430 7.30 17.30 -9.72
C ILE A 430 5.96 17.94 -10.09
N VAL A 431 5.68 18.06 -11.39
CA VAL A 431 4.54 18.85 -11.87
C VAL A 431 3.22 18.17 -11.55
N GLY A 432 3.13 16.83 -11.73
CA GLY A 432 1.94 16.08 -11.38
C GLY A 432 1.58 16.24 -9.90
N SER A 433 2.54 16.04 -8.99
CA SER A 433 2.30 16.19 -7.55
C SER A 433 2.02 17.63 -7.13
N LEU A 434 2.67 18.63 -7.74
CA LEU A 434 2.42 20.04 -7.45
C LEU A 434 1.02 20.47 -7.91
N ILE A 435 0.60 20.09 -9.13
CA ILE A 435 -0.75 20.41 -9.62
C ILE A 435 -1.80 19.75 -8.73
N ARG A 436 -1.57 18.48 -8.30
CA ARG A 436 -2.49 17.82 -7.36
C ARG A 436 -2.62 18.58 -6.06
N LEU A 437 -1.48 19.03 -5.50
CA LEU A 437 -1.47 19.79 -4.25
C LEU A 437 -2.20 21.15 -4.41
N ILE A 438 -1.95 21.86 -5.53
CA ILE A 438 -2.64 23.12 -5.82
C ILE A 438 -4.16 22.90 -5.94
N PHE A 439 -4.59 21.89 -6.69
CA PHE A 439 -6.00 21.60 -6.90
C PHE A 439 -6.69 21.18 -5.61
N PHE A 440 -6.01 20.44 -4.73
CA PHE A 440 -6.56 20.08 -3.42
C PHE A 440 -6.99 21.31 -2.61
N PHE A 441 -6.24 22.42 -2.69
CA PHE A 441 -6.56 23.65 -1.94
C PHE A 441 -7.40 24.67 -2.71
N THR A 442 -7.57 24.53 -4.03
CA THR A 442 -8.19 25.55 -4.86
C THR A 442 -9.41 25.08 -5.64
N MET A 443 -9.63 23.77 -5.76
CA MET A 443 -10.77 23.23 -6.47
C MET A 443 -12.05 23.44 -5.64
N PRO A 444 -13.13 23.98 -6.22
CA PRO A 444 -14.43 24.04 -5.56
C PRO A 444 -14.95 22.63 -5.21
N GLU A 445 -15.69 22.52 -4.10
CA GLU A 445 -16.22 21.23 -3.62
C GLU A 445 -17.10 20.53 -4.66
N GLU A 446 -17.89 21.27 -5.44
CA GLU A 446 -18.72 20.74 -6.52
C GLU A 446 -17.95 20.06 -7.66
N TRP A 447 -16.64 20.33 -7.78
CA TRP A 447 -15.71 19.72 -8.74
C TRP A 447 -14.73 18.76 -8.08
N ALA A 448 -14.91 18.43 -6.81
CA ALA A 448 -14.09 17.46 -6.11
C ALA A 448 -14.07 16.12 -6.88
N GLY A 449 -12.92 15.47 -6.89
CA GLY A 449 -12.65 14.30 -7.76
C GLY A 449 -11.93 14.66 -9.07
N LEU A 450 -12.21 15.83 -9.67
CA LEU A 450 -11.41 16.33 -10.80
C LEU A 450 -10.00 16.75 -10.37
N ASP A 451 -9.87 17.16 -9.11
CA ASP A 451 -8.58 17.45 -8.46
C ASP A 451 -7.64 16.23 -8.42
N THR A 452 -8.18 15.01 -8.47
CA THR A 452 -7.45 13.75 -8.64
C THR A 452 -7.22 13.43 -10.12
N MET A 453 -8.24 13.53 -10.97
CA MET A 453 -8.17 13.07 -12.36
C MET A 453 -7.34 13.96 -13.26
N ILE A 454 -7.52 15.28 -13.18
CA ILE A 454 -6.85 16.25 -14.07
C ILE A 454 -5.32 16.24 -13.88
N PRO A 455 -4.76 16.29 -12.66
CA PRO A 455 -3.31 16.24 -12.47
C PRO A 455 -2.68 15.01 -13.10
N GLN A 456 -3.34 13.86 -13.03
CA GLN A 456 -2.87 12.61 -13.62
C GLN A 456 -2.84 12.68 -15.15
N ILE A 457 -3.90 13.19 -15.78
CA ILE A 457 -3.95 13.39 -17.24
C ILE A 457 -2.83 14.32 -17.69
N ILE A 458 -2.63 15.42 -16.98
CA ILE A 458 -1.55 16.38 -17.25
C ILE A 458 -0.18 15.71 -17.08
N ALA A 459 0.03 14.93 -16.02
CA ALA A 459 1.30 14.22 -15.78
C ALA A 459 1.62 13.22 -16.90
N PHE A 460 0.63 12.46 -17.40
CA PHE A 460 0.80 11.57 -18.55
C PHE A 460 1.14 12.34 -19.84
N ALA A 461 0.41 13.40 -20.13
CA ALA A 461 0.65 14.22 -21.31
C ALA A 461 2.05 14.87 -21.26
N LEU A 462 2.42 15.46 -20.14
CA LEU A 462 3.74 16.06 -19.94
C LEU A 462 4.86 15.03 -20.03
N PHE A 463 4.67 13.83 -19.47
CA PHE A 463 5.64 12.75 -19.60
C PHE A 463 5.92 12.43 -21.08
N ILE A 464 4.86 12.25 -21.88
CA ILE A 464 4.99 11.94 -23.32
C ILE A 464 5.67 13.08 -24.06
N ILE A 465 5.20 14.32 -23.87
CA ILE A 465 5.73 15.52 -24.56
C ILE A 465 7.22 15.71 -24.24
N VAL A 466 7.57 15.70 -22.96
CA VAL A 466 8.96 15.91 -22.53
C VAL A 466 9.86 14.74 -22.98
N ALA A 467 9.36 13.49 -22.90
CA ALA A 467 10.12 12.34 -23.37
C ALA A 467 10.45 12.46 -24.86
N LEU A 468 9.49 12.84 -25.70
CA LEU A 468 9.71 13.02 -27.14
C LEU A 468 10.61 14.22 -27.45
N ALA A 469 10.40 15.34 -26.78
CA ALA A 469 11.18 16.57 -26.99
C ALA A 469 12.66 16.43 -26.60
N THR A 470 12.96 15.55 -25.65
CA THR A 470 14.32 15.40 -25.10
C THR A 470 15.08 14.17 -25.60
N GLN A 471 14.53 13.38 -26.55
CA GLN A 471 15.13 12.14 -27.04
C GLN A 471 16.55 12.33 -27.60
N ASN A 472 16.83 13.43 -28.30
CA ASN A 472 18.15 13.69 -28.89
C ASN A 472 19.23 13.83 -27.81
N LYS A 473 18.94 14.43 -26.68
CA LYS A 473 19.89 14.67 -25.60
C LYS A 473 19.87 13.56 -24.54
N TYR A 474 18.71 12.98 -24.31
CA TYR A 474 18.48 11.92 -23.32
C TYR A 474 17.72 10.77 -23.99
N PRO A 475 18.39 9.98 -24.84
CA PRO A 475 17.73 8.85 -25.49
C PRO A 475 17.23 7.87 -24.43
N GLY A 476 15.99 7.41 -24.61
CA GLY A 476 15.42 6.38 -23.75
C GLY A 476 16.31 5.13 -23.84
N LYS A 477 16.85 4.67 -22.72
CA LYS A 477 17.78 3.54 -22.69
C LYS A 477 17.02 2.24 -23.01
N ALA A 478 17.25 1.69 -24.20
CA ALA A 478 16.77 0.36 -24.60
C ALA A 478 17.31 -0.79 -23.69
N ARG A 479 18.32 -0.52 -22.86
CA ARG A 479 19.02 -1.47 -21.98
C ARG A 479 18.19 -2.01 -20.82
N HIS A 480 16.97 -1.57 -20.64
CA HIS A 480 16.09 -2.05 -19.58
C HIS A 480 14.82 -2.66 -20.18
N ASP A 481 14.96 -3.47 -21.22
CA ASP A 481 13.95 -4.48 -21.47
C ASP A 481 13.91 -5.37 -20.24
N VAL A 482 12.80 -5.31 -19.53
CA VAL A 482 12.58 -6.05 -18.28
C VAL A 482 12.83 -7.56 -18.49
N ARG A 483 12.77 -8.04 -19.73
CA ARG A 483 13.02 -9.44 -20.10
C ARG A 483 14.49 -9.84 -19.96
N ASP A 484 15.42 -8.88 -20.21
CA ASP A 484 16.87 -9.15 -20.27
C ASP A 484 17.65 -8.49 -19.12
N TYR A 485 16.93 -7.93 -18.12
CA TYR A 485 17.56 -7.27 -17.00
C TYR A 485 18.26 -8.28 -16.07
N VAL A 486 19.57 -8.15 -15.93
CA VAL A 486 20.38 -8.87 -14.95
C VAL A 486 20.64 -7.93 -13.76
N PRO A 487 20.18 -8.25 -12.56
CA PRO A 487 20.45 -7.40 -11.38
C PRO A 487 21.96 -7.38 -11.09
N PRO A 488 22.52 -6.25 -10.63
CA PRO A 488 23.86 -6.21 -10.09
C PRO A 488 24.02 -7.23 -8.94
N GLU A 489 25.21 -7.82 -8.75
CA GLU A 489 25.45 -8.80 -7.68
C GLU A 489 25.07 -8.27 -6.29
N GLU A 490 25.29 -6.97 -6.04
CA GLU A 490 24.92 -6.31 -4.79
C GLU A 490 23.39 -6.28 -4.54
N ASP A 491 22.57 -6.42 -5.59
CA ASP A 491 21.11 -6.44 -5.53
C ASP A 491 20.50 -7.85 -5.54
N VAL A 492 21.31 -8.89 -5.75
CA VAL A 492 20.85 -10.28 -5.70
C VAL A 492 20.41 -10.65 -4.29
N ILE A 493 19.16 -11.10 -4.15
CA ILE A 493 18.53 -11.37 -2.86
C ILE A 493 18.65 -12.84 -2.47
N SER A 494 18.63 -13.75 -3.45
CA SER A 494 18.69 -15.20 -3.22
C SER A 494 19.57 -15.90 -4.25
N GLY A 495 20.14 -17.05 -3.86
CA GLY A 495 20.91 -17.89 -4.79
C GLY A 495 20.08 -18.50 -5.92
N GLU A 496 18.75 -18.59 -5.78
CA GLU A 496 17.84 -19.01 -6.84
C GLU A 496 17.68 -17.93 -7.93
N ASP A 497 17.74 -16.65 -7.56
CA ASP A 497 17.78 -15.56 -8.55
C ASP A 497 18.98 -15.71 -9.50
N LEU A 498 20.16 -16.09 -8.97
CA LEU A 498 21.37 -16.35 -9.78
C LEU A 498 21.21 -17.53 -10.74
N LYS A 499 20.50 -18.59 -10.35
CA LYS A 499 20.27 -19.76 -11.22
C LYS A 499 19.35 -19.41 -12.37
N HIS A 500 18.24 -18.72 -12.13
CA HIS A 500 17.31 -18.30 -13.19
C HIS A 500 17.97 -17.37 -14.22
N PHE A 501 18.82 -16.44 -13.76
CA PHE A 501 19.53 -15.53 -14.65
C PHE A 501 20.61 -16.27 -15.49
N LYS A 502 21.28 -17.28 -14.93
CA LYS A 502 22.26 -18.09 -15.67
C LYS A 502 21.59 -19.02 -16.69
N GLU A 503 20.43 -19.59 -16.37
CA GLU A 503 19.67 -20.44 -17.30
C GLU A 503 19.09 -19.65 -18.48
N ASP A 504 18.56 -18.44 -18.25
CA ASP A 504 18.06 -17.55 -19.32
C ASP A 504 19.21 -17.05 -20.24
N THR A 505 20.39 -16.76 -19.68
CA THR A 505 21.56 -16.32 -20.47
C THR A 505 22.18 -17.47 -21.29
N THR A 506 22.12 -18.69 -20.82
CA THR A 506 22.59 -19.87 -21.59
C THR A 506 21.60 -20.28 -22.70
N ALA A 507 20.31 -20.07 -22.50
CA ALA A 507 19.29 -20.31 -23.54
C ALA A 507 19.34 -19.28 -24.69
N THR A 508 19.70 -18.02 -24.41
CA THR A 508 19.88 -16.97 -25.42
C THR A 508 21.21 -17.06 -26.16
N SER A 509 22.25 -17.65 -25.57
CA SER A 509 23.55 -17.85 -26.24
C SER A 509 23.61 -19.07 -27.17
N ALA A 510 22.59 -19.95 -27.11
CA ALA A 510 22.52 -21.14 -27.96
C ALA A 510 21.78 -20.92 -29.33
N GLY A 511 21.29 -19.71 -29.59
CA GLY A 511 20.49 -19.44 -30.78
C GLY A 511 20.73 -18.07 -31.42
N GLY A 512 21.88 -17.83 -32.07
CA GLY A 512 22.04 -16.68 -32.95
C GLY A 512 23.50 -16.25 -33.19
N PRO A 513 23.86 -15.89 -34.42
CA PRO A 513 25.24 -15.55 -34.79
C PRO A 513 25.58 -14.08 -34.50
N ASN A 514 26.79 -13.87 -34.00
CA ASN A 514 27.60 -12.65 -34.06
C ASN A 514 26.95 -11.29 -33.75
N SER A 515 27.25 -10.76 -32.58
CA SER A 515 27.45 -9.32 -32.47
C SER A 515 28.64 -9.04 -31.54
N ASN A 516 29.75 -8.66 -32.16
CA ASN A 516 30.85 -7.94 -31.56
C ASN A 516 30.33 -6.62 -30.98
N THR A 517 30.26 -6.50 -29.67
CA THR A 517 30.17 -5.20 -29.01
C THR A 517 31.18 -5.18 -27.87
N PRO A 518 32.08 -4.16 -27.85
CA PRO A 518 33.13 -4.03 -26.85
C PRO A 518 32.54 -3.67 -25.47
N GLY A 519 33.14 -4.22 -24.41
CA GLY A 519 32.82 -3.93 -23.02
C GLY A 519 33.14 -2.47 -22.64
N PRO A 520 32.51 -1.97 -21.56
CA PRO A 520 32.70 -0.60 -21.13
C PRO A 520 33.82 -0.49 -20.07
N ASP A 521 35.08 -0.77 -20.41
CA ASP A 521 36.28 -0.42 -19.61
C ASP A 521 37.53 -0.76 -20.41
N GLU A 522 37.90 0.13 -21.36
CA GLU A 522 39.27 0.21 -21.82
C GLU A 522 39.57 1.66 -22.27
N ASP A 523 40.36 2.28 -21.42
CA ASP A 523 41.42 3.29 -21.68
C ASP A 523 41.17 4.50 -22.56
N ILE A 524 41.05 5.62 -21.89
CA ILE A 524 41.57 6.90 -22.35
C ILE A 524 42.86 7.19 -21.55
N THR A 525 43.97 6.57 -21.89
CA THR A 525 45.31 7.10 -21.65
C THR A 525 46.31 6.46 -22.62
N SER A 526 46.61 7.12 -23.69
CA SER A 526 47.90 7.17 -24.37
C SER A 526 47.73 7.57 -25.83
N LYS A 527 47.93 8.83 -26.13
CA LYS A 527 48.57 9.33 -27.35
C LYS A 527 48.76 10.83 -27.21
N ASN A 528 49.88 11.18 -26.61
CA ASN A 528 50.64 12.37 -26.91
C ASN A 528 52.11 11.97 -26.77
N THR A 529 52.78 11.74 -27.93
CA THR A 529 54.18 12.02 -28.26
C THR A 529 54.45 11.52 -29.65
N THR A 530 54.45 12.37 -30.55
CA THR A 530 55.41 12.85 -31.58
C THR A 530 54.70 13.70 -32.61
#